data_30b93fea8d784f00b405373fccb05bcf
#
_entry.id   30b93fea8d784f00b405373fccb05bcf
#
_cell.length_a   1.000
_cell.length_b   1.000
_cell.length_c   1.000
_cell.angle_alpha   90.00
_cell.angle_beta   90.00
_cell.angle_gamma   90.00
#
_symmetry.space_group_name_H-M   'P 1'
#
loop_
_entity.id
_entity.type
_entity.pdbx_description
1 polymer ?
#
loop_
_entity_poly.entity_id
_entity_poly.type
_entity_poly.pdbx_seq_one_letter_code
_entity_poly.pdbx_strand_id
1 'polypeptide(L)'
;AQHAKKMRRFYERLVGRQVSFPDVAYDSQRLAVSNSLSSEFQVLAQAVNRLSERDRRSRDFTLGSIRRALREVVACFPIYRTYVDAGRGTAADVAAVDAAIAEARRRNPAMETSIFAFLRTVLLPPAGADDTRLKVAQRFQQYTAPVQAKGVEDTAFYRYHVLTSLNEVGGDPAHFGRSVEHFHAANR
;
A
#
# COMPACT_ATOMS: atom_id res chain seq x y z
N ALA A 1 21.37 -14.24 -3.33
CA ALA A 1 20.59 -14.15 -4.59
C ALA A 1 20.40 -15.50 -5.29
N GLN A 2 21.46 -16.34 -5.47
CA GLN A 2 21.37 -17.61 -6.22
C GLN A 2 20.48 -18.66 -5.53
N HIS A 3 20.58 -18.80 -4.21
CA HIS A 3 19.77 -19.75 -3.43
C HIS A 3 18.28 -19.37 -3.42
N ALA A 4 17.94 -18.07 -3.38
CA ALA A 4 16.57 -17.59 -3.47
C ALA A 4 15.89 -18.03 -4.77
N LYS A 5 16.58 -17.91 -5.92
CA LYS A 5 16.06 -18.34 -7.22
C LYS A 5 15.82 -19.86 -7.27
N LYS A 6 16.76 -20.66 -6.72
CA LYS A 6 16.62 -22.12 -6.68
C LYS A 6 15.42 -22.55 -5.82
N MET A 7 15.29 -21.94 -4.63
CA MET A 7 14.19 -22.26 -3.69
C MET A 7 12.83 -21.87 -4.29
N ARG A 8 12.73 -20.68 -4.88
CA ARG A 8 11.50 -20.26 -5.58
C ARG A 8 11.12 -21.21 -6.71
N ARG A 9 12.06 -21.57 -7.59
CA ARG A 9 11.80 -22.52 -8.69
C ARG A 9 11.38 -23.90 -8.20
N PHE A 10 11.95 -24.37 -7.10
CA PHE A 10 11.54 -25.63 -6.47
C PHE A 10 10.09 -25.55 -5.99
N TYR A 11 9.76 -24.47 -5.25
CA TYR A 11 8.42 -24.24 -4.75
C TYR A 11 7.38 -24.08 -5.88
N GLU A 12 7.71 -23.31 -6.91
CA GLU A 12 6.83 -23.10 -8.09
C GLU A 12 6.53 -24.43 -8.81
N ARG A 13 7.50 -25.31 -8.90
CA ARG A 13 7.28 -26.68 -9.45
C ARG A 13 6.35 -27.51 -8.56
N LEU A 14 6.51 -27.42 -7.25
CA LEU A 14 5.68 -28.14 -6.28
C LEU A 14 4.22 -27.68 -6.33
N VAL A 15 3.98 -26.37 -6.42
CA VAL A 15 2.62 -25.81 -6.43
C VAL A 15 2.03 -25.69 -7.84
N GLY A 16 2.77 -25.99 -8.91
CA GLY A 16 2.33 -25.97 -10.29
C GLY A 16 2.07 -24.57 -10.86
N ARG A 17 2.55 -23.50 -10.22
CA ARG A 17 2.36 -22.11 -10.68
C ARG A 17 3.50 -21.22 -10.25
N GLN A 18 3.67 -20.10 -10.96
CA GLN A 18 4.55 -19.03 -10.51
C GLN A 18 3.95 -18.31 -9.28
N VAL A 19 4.82 -17.93 -8.35
CA VAL A 19 4.43 -17.24 -7.12
C VAL A 19 5.32 -16.03 -6.89
N SER A 20 4.69 -14.91 -6.60
CA SER A 20 5.34 -13.64 -6.30
C SER A 20 4.79 -13.11 -4.98
N PHE A 21 5.65 -12.88 -3.98
CA PHE A 21 5.19 -12.33 -2.71
C PHE A 21 4.50 -10.96 -2.86
N PRO A 22 5.03 -10.01 -3.65
CA PRO A 22 4.34 -8.74 -3.88
C PRO A 22 2.92 -8.89 -4.44
N ASP A 23 2.68 -9.90 -5.29
CA ASP A 23 1.34 -10.12 -5.84
C ASP A 23 0.41 -10.78 -4.81
N VAL A 24 0.91 -11.74 -4.04
CA VAL A 24 0.15 -12.35 -2.93
C VAL A 24 -0.19 -11.29 -1.87
N ALA A 25 0.74 -10.39 -1.53
CA ALA A 25 0.51 -9.29 -0.59
C ALA A 25 -0.55 -8.31 -1.13
N TYR A 26 -0.42 -7.88 -2.37
CA TYR A 26 -1.38 -6.99 -3.03
C TYR A 26 -2.81 -7.58 -3.03
N ASP A 27 -2.98 -8.83 -3.45
CA ASP A 27 -4.29 -9.48 -3.45
C ASP A 27 -4.86 -9.63 -2.05
N SER A 28 -4.00 -9.92 -1.06
CA SER A 28 -4.40 -10.07 0.34
C SER A 28 -4.79 -8.74 0.97
N GLN A 29 -4.09 -7.65 0.67
CA GLN A 29 -4.47 -6.30 1.09
C GLN A 29 -5.80 -5.86 0.46
N ARG A 30 -6.01 -6.13 -0.84
CA ARG A 30 -7.31 -5.87 -1.49
C ARG A 30 -8.45 -6.65 -0.83
N LEU A 31 -8.21 -7.89 -0.45
CA LEU A 31 -9.17 -8.72 0.27
C LEU A 31 -9.49 -8.12 1.64
N ALA A 32 -8.49 -7.68 2.39
CA ALA A 32 -8.69 -7.03 3.69
C ALA A 32 -9.53 -5.74 3.58
N VAL A 33 -9.25 -4.89 2.58
CA VAL A 33 -10.03 -3.69 2.28
C VAL A 33 -11.48 -4.01 1.92
N SER A 34 -11.71 -5.09 1.16
CA SER A 34 -13.05 -5.43 0.66
C SER A 34 -13.92 -6.12 1.72
N ASN A 35 -13.31 -6.83 2.66
CA ASN A 35 -14.01 -7.66 3.66
C ASN A 35 -13.87 -7.08 5.07
N SER A 36 -12.73 -7.30 5.70
CA SER A 36 -12.55 -7.05 7.14
C SER A 36 -12.59 -5.57 7.53
N LEU A 37 -12.18 -4.68 6.63
CA LEU A 37 -12.03 -3.24 6.86
C LEU A 37 -12.89 -2.40 5.89
N SER A 38 -13.97 -3.01 5.37
CA SER A 38 -14.80 -2.37 4.34
C SER A 38 -15.58 -1.16 4.84
N SER A 39 -16.04 -1.16 6.09
CA SER A 39 -16.79 -0.05 6.68
C SER A 39 -15.93 1.19 6.82
N GLU A 40 -14.73 1.06 7.37
CA GLU A 40 -13.76 2.14 7.53
C GLU A 40 -13.30 2.68 6.18
N PHE A 41 -13.14 1.77 5.20
CA PHE A 41 -12.83 2.16 3.82
C PHE A 41 -13.93 3.02 3.20
N GLN A 42 -15.21 2.68 3.39
CA GLN A 42 -16.34 3.48 2.91
C GLN A 42 -16.31 4.88 3.49
N VAL A 43 -16.07 5.01 4.80
CA VAL A 43 -16.00 6.31 5.48
C VAL A 43 -14.84 7.14 4.94
N LEU A 44 -13.67 6.53 4.73
CA LEU A 44 -12.51 7.20 4.12
C LEU A 44 -12.82 7.65 2.68
N ALA A 45 -13.37 6.76 1.86
CA ALA A 45 -13.71 7.07 0.47
C ALA A 45 -14.73 8.21 0.34
N GLN A 46 -15.74 8.23 1.21
CA GLN A 46 -16.70 9.33 1.26
C GLN A 46 -16.04 10.65 1.68
N ALA A 47 -15.10 10.61 2.62
CA ALA A 47 -14.36 11.80 3.03
C ALA A 47 -13.51 12.37 1.89
N VAL A 48 -12.83 11.50 1.11
CA VAL A 48 -12.09 11.88 -0.10
C VAL A 48 -13.04 12.43 -1.17
N ASN A 49 -14.22 11.82 -1.36
CA ASN A 49 -15.22 12.31 -2.33
C ASN A 49 -15.68 13.73 -2.00
N ARG A 50 -15.95 14.04 -0.72
CA ARG A 50 -16.33 15.41 -0.31
C ARG A 50 -15.24 16.44 -0.59
N LEU A 51 -13.97 16.05 -0.54
CA LEU A 51 -12.85 16.93 -0.96
C LEU A 51 -12.83 17.11 -2.47
N SER A 52 -13.10 16.06 -3.23
CA SER A 52 -13.16 16.11 -4.70
C SER A 52 -14.27 17.08 -5.17
N GLU A 53 -15.45 17.03 -4.56
CA GLU A 53 -16.59 17.90 -4.89
C GLU A 53 -16.31 19.40 -4.67
N ARG A 54 -15.37 19.74 -3.77
CA ARG A 54 -14.98 21.13 -3.48
C ARG A 54 -13.94 21.69 -4.45
N ASP A 55 -13.24 20.84 -5.19
CA ASP A 55 -12.17 21.24 -6.10
C ASP A 55 -12.66 21.12 -7.54
N ARG A 56 -12.65 22.25 -8.27
CA ARG A 56 -13.10 22.35 -9.66
C ARG A 56 -12.40 21.36 -10.61
N ARG A 57 -11.18 20.93 -10.28
CA ARG A 57 -10.38 20.01 -11.09
C ARG A 57 -10.74 18.53 -10.85
N SER A 58 -11.44 18.23 -9.76
CA SER A 58 -11.73 16.85 -9.35
C SER A 58 -13.21 16.58 -9.10
N ARG A 59 -14.08 17.58 -9.15
CA ARG A 59 -15.52 17.45 -8.85
C ARG A 59 -16.27 16.47 -9.78
N ASP A 60 -15.70 16.19 -10.95
CA ASP A 60 -16.29 15.28 -11.93
C ASP A 60 -15.95 13.79 -11.65
N PHE A 61 -15.07 13.53 -10.67
CA PHE A 61 -14.84 12.15 -10.24
C PHE A 61 -16.03 11.61 -9.49
N THR A 62 -16.49 10.43 -9.88
CA THR A 62 -17.55 9.74 -9.16
C THR A 62 -17.01 9.08 -7.89
N LEU A 63 -17.87 8.90 -6.87
CA LEU A 63 -17.52 8.13 -5.68
C LEU A 63 -17.01 6.72 -6.05
N GLY A 64 -17.59 6.11 -7.08
CA GLY A 64 -17.17 4.79 -7.58
C GLY A 64 -15.74 4.78 -8.13
N SER A 65 -15.35 5.82 -8.89
CA SER A 65 -13.98 5.94 -9.42
C SER A 65 -12.97 6.24 -8.32
N ILE A 66 -13.32 7.12 -7.37
CA ILE A 66 -12.50 7.42 -6.19
C ILE A 66 -12.28 6.16 -5.35
N ARG A 67 -13.33 5.39 -5.07
CA ARG A 67 -13.24 4.13 -4.30
C ARG A 67 -12.31 3.13 -4.98
N ARG A 68 -12.43 2.96 -6.29
CA ARG A 68 -11.53 2.06 -7.03
C ARG A 68 -10.08 2.50 -6.92
N ALA A 69 -9.79 3.76 -7.24
CA ALA A 69 -8.42 4.29 -7.21
C ALA A 69 -7.81 4.27 -5.79
N LEU A 70 -8.58 4.68 -4.78
CA LEU A 70 -8.15 4.69 -3.39
C LEU A 70 -7.84 3.27 -2.88
N ARG A 71 -8.67 2.27 -3.23
CA ARG A 71 -8.42 0.87 -2.89
C ARG A 71 -7.10 0.37 -3.48
N GLU A 72 -6.82 0.71 -4.71
CA GLU A 72 -5.56 0.32 -5.35
C GLU A 72 -4.34 0.99 -4.69
N VAL A 73 -4.44 2.27 -4.33
CA VAL A 73 -3.37 2.98 -3.60
C VAL A 73 -3.13 2.35 -2.22
N VAL A 74 -4.20 2.02 -1.49
CA VAL A 74 -4.10 1.34 -0.18
C VAL A 74 -3.47 -0.04 -0.33
N ALA A 75 -3.89 -0.82 -1.33
CA ALA A 75 -3.37 -2.18 -1.57
C ALA A 75 -1.92 -2.21 -2.07
N CYS A 76 -1.41 -1.10 -2.59
CA CYS A 76 -0.03 -0.93 -3.02
C CYS A 76 0.82 -0.17 -2.00
N PHE A 77 0.28 0.13 -0.80
CA PHE A 77 1.00 0.95 0.18
C PHE A 77 2.18 0.16 0.76
N PRO A 78 3.44 0.67 0.67
CA PRO A 78 4.63 -0.13 0.94
C PRO A 78 5.03 -0.24 2.41
N ILE A 79 4.41 0.57 3.27
CA ILE A 79 4.71 0.67 4.71
C ILE A 79 3.42 0.64 5.52
N TYR A 80 3.50 0.47 6.84
CA TYR A 80 2.30 0.49 7.70
C TYR A 80 1.56 1.81 7.61
N ARG A 81 2.26 2.93 7.76
CA ARG A 81 1.64 4.25 7.71
C ARG A 81 2.67 5.36 7.47
N THR A 82 2.19 6.48 6.97
CA THR A 82 2.89 7.77 6.99
C THR A 82 2.58 8.53 8.28
N TYR A 83 3.35 9.61 8.53
CA TYR A 83 3.19 10.48 9.69
C TYR A 83 3.05 11.95 9.27
N VAL A 84 2.27 12.19 8.23
CA VAL A 84 1.96 13.55 7.76
C VAL A 84 1.16 14.28 8.84
N ASP A 85 1.66 15.42 9.28
CA ASP A 85 1.01 16.29 10.24
C ASP A 85 1.17 17.77 9.85
N ALA A 86 0.18 18.59 10.21
CA ALA A 86 0.15 20.03 9.93
C ALA A 86 0.55 20.42 8.49
N GLY A 87 0.22 19.58 7.51
CA GLY A 87 0.54 19.78 6.10
C GLY A 87 2.02 19.57 5.75
N ARG A 88 2.76 18.81 6.55
CA ARG A 88 4.16 18.44 6.29
C ARG A 88 4.35 16.94 6.39
N GLY A 89 4.68 16.32 5.27
CA GLY A 89 5.23 14.98 5.23
C GLY A 89 6.76 15.02 5.17
N THR A 90 7.41 14.02 5.75
CA THR A 90 8.85 13.80 5.56
C THR A 90 9.14 13.34 4.13
N ALA A 91 10.41 13.37 3.72
CA ALA A 91 10.81 12.79 2.42
C ALA A 91 10.44 11.30 2.32
N ALA A 92 10.47 10.56 3.43
CA ALA A 92 10.06 9.16 3.49
C ALA A 92 8.54 8.99 3.28
N ASP A 93 7.72 9.87 3.86
CA ASP A 93 6.26 9.87 3.63
C ASP A 93 5.92 10.14 2.17
N VAL A 94 6.59 11.15 1.57
CA VAL A 94 6.42 11.48 0.15
C VAL A 94 6.80 10.28 -0.72
N ALA A 95 7.96 9.66 -0.47
CA ALA A 95 8.42 8.49 -1.22
C ALA A 95 7.45 7.31 -1.11
N ALA A 96 6.89 7.05 0.08
CA ALA A 96 5.93 5.97 0.29
C ALA A 96 4.61 6.20 -0.48
N VAL A 97 4.06 7.41 -0.44
CA VAL A 97 2.84 7.76 -1.18
C VAL A 97 3.09 7.70 -2.69
N ASP A 98 4.21 8.24 -3.18
CA ASP A 98 4.54 8.23 -4.60
C ASP A 98 4.78 6.81 -5.11
N ALA A 99 5.43 5.94 -4.34
CA ALA A 99 5.61 4.53 -4.68
C ALA A 99 4.26 3.79 -4.76
N ALA A 100 3.36 4.00 -3.78
CA ALA A 100 2.03 3.42 -3.79
C ALA A 100 1.21 3.84 -5.02
N ILE A 101 1.23 5.11 -5.36
CA ILE A 101 0.54 5.67 -6.53
C ILE A 101 1.12 5.12 -7.83
N ALA A 102 2.44 5.08 -7.96
CA ALA A 102 3.11 4.56 -9.14
C ALA A 102 2.75 3.08 -9.37
N GLU A 103 2.79 2.27 -8.33
CA GLU A 103 2.43 0.85 -8.41
C GLU A 103 0.94 0.63 -8.68
N ALA A 104 0.05 1.41 -8.05
CA ALA A 104 -1.38 1.36 -8.31
C ALA A 104 -1.70 1.68 -9.78
N ARG A 105 -1.05 2.69 -10.36
CA ARG A 105 -1.18 3.05 -11.78
C ARG A 105 -0.64 1.94 -12.70
N ARG A 106 0.52 1.38 -12.37
CA ARG A 106 1.13 0.29 -13.14
C ARG A 106 0.20 -0.94 -13.21
N ARG A 107 -0.46 -1.26 -12.11
CA ARG A 107 -1.41 -2.38 -12.01
C ARG A 107 -2.75 -2.10 -12.70
N ASN A 108 -3.09 -0.83 -12.89
CA ASN A 108 -4.40 -0.41 -13.41
C ASN A 108 -4.24 0.62 -14.55
N PRO A 109 -3.65 0.24 -15.70
CA PRO A 109 -3.35 1.19 -16.79
C PRO A 109 -4.59 1.80 -17.44
N ALA A 110 -5.75 1.17 -17.30
CA ALA A 110 -7.02 1.69 -17.83
C ALA A 110 -7.69 2.73 -16.91
N MET A 111 -7.17 2.95 -15.71
CA MET A 111 -7.71 3.98 -14.81
C MET A 111 -7.20 5.37 -15.18
N GLU A 112 -8.06 6.36 -15.04
CA GLU A 112 -7.73 7.75 -15.33
C GLU A 112 -6.59 8.26 -14.43
N THR A 113 -5.57 8.84 -15.04
CA THR A 113 -4.35 9.28 -14.35
C THR A 113 -4.61 10.45 -13.39
N SER A 114 -5.55 11.34 -13.75
CA SER A 114 -5.88 12.53 -12.97
C SER A 114 -6.43 12.22 -11.58
N ILE A 115 -7.13 11.09 -11.41
CA ILE A 115 -7.64 10.67 -10.10
C ILE A 115 -6.49 10.31 -9.13
N PHE A 116 -5.42 9.69 -9.62
CA PHE A 116 -4.24 9.41 -8.82
C PHE A 116 -3.47 10.69 -8.45
N ALA A 117 -3.41 11.67 -9.36
CA ALA A 117 -2.83 12.98 -9.07
C ALA A 117 -3.65 13.70 -7.98
N PHE A 118 -4.98 13.65 -8.05
CA PHE A 118 -5.85 14.18 -7.00
C PHE A 118 -5.61 13.45 -5.66
N LEU A 119 -5.60 12.12 -5.64
CA LEU A 119 -5.32 11.35 -4.41
C LEU A 119 -3.98 11.75 -3.80
N ARG A 120 -2.93 11.94 -4.62
CA ARG A 120 -1.65 12.44 -4.12
C ARG A 120 -1.77 13.75 -3.34
N THR A 121 -2.54 14.71 -3.85
CA THR A 121 -2.74 16.01 -3.17
C THR A 121 -3.55 15.90 -1.87
N VAL A 122 -4.39 14.87 -1.76
CA VAL A 122 -5.15 14.57 -0.54
C VAL A 122 -4.26 13.91 0.51
N LEU A 123 -3.42 12.95 0.10
CA LEU A 123 -2.56 12.18 0.99
C LEU A 123 -1.31 12.94 1.44
N LEU A 124 -0.86 13.89 0.63
CA LEU A 124 0.24 14.81 0.91
C LEU A 124 -0.29 16.25 0.82
N PRO A 125 -1.07 16.71 1.80
CA PRO A 125 -1.62 18.05 1.80
C PRO A 125 -0.49 19.09 1.84
N PRO A 126 -0.61 20.21 1.09
CA PRO A 126 0.38 21.26 1.11
C PRO A 126 0.40 21.97 2.48
N ALA A 127 1.47 22.71 2.75
CA ALA A 127 1.53 23.58 3.92
C ALA A 127 0.37 24.61 3.87
N GLY A 128 -0.34 24.77 5.00
CA GLY A 128 -1.51 25.63 5.09
C GLY A 128 -2.80 25.01 4.54
N ALA A 129 -2.82 23.71 4.25
CA ALA A 129 -4.06 23.03 3.90
C ALA A 129 -5.09 23.14 5.03
N ASP A 130 -6.38 23.16 4.65
CA ASP A 130 -7.46 23.22 5.62
C ASP A 130 -7.51 21.96 6.50
N ASP A 131 -8.09 22.11 7.69
CA ASP A 131 -8.22 21.05 8.69
C ASP A 131 -8.97 19.80 8.15
N THR A 132 -9.91 19.99 7.23
CA THR A 132 -10.66 18.88 6.61
C THR A 132 -9.75 17.99 5.78
N ARG A 133 -8.88 18.59 4.97
CA ARG A 133 -7.91 17.87 4.13
C ARG A 133 -6.88 17.14 5.00
N LEU A 134 -6.38 17.79 6.03
CA LEU A 134 -5.45 17.17 6.98
C LEU A 134 -6.07 15.96 7.68
N LYS A 135 -7.31 16.08 8.18
CA LYS A 135 -8.05 14.97 8.79
C LYS A 135 -8.24 13.77 7.85
N VAL A 136 -8.43 14.02 6.54
CA VAL A 136 -8.53 12.93 5.57
C VAL A 136 -7.20 12.22 5.39
N ALA A 137 -6.08 12.96 5.28
CA ALA A 137 -4.74 12.37 5.22
C ALA A 137 -4.43 11.54 6.48
N GLN A 138 -4.74 12.08 7.67
CA GLN A 138 -4.55 11.38 8.93
C GLN A 138 -5.42 10.11 9.03
N ARG A 139 -6.67 10.14 8.55
CA ARG A 139 -7.53 8.96 8.49
C ARG A 139 -6.99 7.89 7.53
N PHE A 140 -6.44 8.31 6.40
CA PHE A 140 -5.75 7.38 5.49
C PHE A 140 -4.58 6.69 6.20
N GLN A 141 -3.74 7.43 6.91
CA GLN A 141 -2.62 6.89 7.68
C GLN A 141 -3.06 5.87 8.74
N GLN A 142 -4.15 6.17 9.44
CA GLN A 142 -4.73 5.25 10.42
C GLN A 142 -5.30 3.99 9.75
N TYR A 143 -5.79 4.11 8.52
CA TYR A 143 -6.40 3.00 7.79
C TYR A 143 -5.35 2.06 7.17
N THR A 144 -4.24 2.57 6.66
CA THR A 144 -3.21 1.73 6.01
C THR A 144 -2.55 0.74 6.96
N ALA A 145 -2.35 1.09 8.23
CA ALA A 145 -1.71 0.21 9.21
C ALA A 145 -2.49 -1.10 9.44
N PRO A 146 -3.79 -1.10 9.78
CA PRO A 146 -4.54 -2.35 9.90
C PRO A 146 -4.70 -3.10 8.56
N VAL A 147 -4.71 -2.42 7.41
CA VAL A 147 -4.70 -3.10 6.11
C VAL A 147 -3.39 -3.85 5.89
N GLN A 148 -2.26 -3.25 6.25
CA GLN A 148 -0.95 -3.90 6.19
C GLN A 148 -0.92 -5.13 7.11
N ALA A 149 -1.34 -4.99 8.37
CA ALA A 149 -1.38 -6.10 9.32
C ALA A 149 -2.31 -7.22 8.84
N LYS A 150 -3.57 -6.93 8.50
CA LYS A 150 -4.55 -7.93 8.05
C LYS A 150 -4.20 -8.53 6.69
N GLY A 151 -3.76 -7.71 5.74
CA GLY A 151 -3.44 -8.14 4.40
C GLY A 151 -2.13 -8.91 4.32
N VAL A 152 -1.06 -8.39 4.89
CA VAL A 152 0.27 -9.01 4.77
C VAL A 152 0.48 -10.06 5.86
N GLU A 153 0.39 -9.70 7.13
CA GLU A 153 0.77 -10.58 8.23
C GLU A 153 -0.27 -11.67 8.49
N ASP A 154 -1.56 -11.29 8.59
CA ASP A 154 -2.63 -12.25 8.88
C ASP A 154 -3.14 -13.01 7.64
N THR A 155 -2.71 -12.65 6.42
CA THR A 155 -3.19 -13.30 5.18
C THR A 155 -2.06 -13.73 4.25
N ALA A 156 -1.22 -12.81 3.76
CA ALA A 156 -0.21 -13.14 2.74
C ALA A 156 0.85 -14.09 3.29
N PHE A 157 1.28 -13.94 4.54
CA PHE A 157 2.25 -14.85 5.18
C PHE A 157 1.73 -16.28 5.30
N TYR A 158 0.43 -16.47 5.39
CA TYR A 158 -0.21 -17.79 5.40
C TYR A 158 -0.52 -18.36 4.02
N ARG A 159 -0.19 -17.62 2.96
CA ARG A 159 -0.43 -18.02 1.55
C ARG A 159 0.85 -18.14 0.73
N TYR A 160 1.98 -17.67 1.24
CA TYR A 160 3.27 -17.68 0.57
C TYR A 160 4.28 -18.48 1.40
N HIS A 161 4.71 -19.65 0.89
CA HIS A 161 5.50 -20.61 1.64
C HIS A 161 6.83 -21.00 0.97
N VAL A 162 7.42 -20.08 0.19
CA VAL A 162 8.74 -20.34 -0.43
C VAL A 162 9.81 -20.56 0.62
N LEU A 163 9.81 -19.77 1.69
CA LEU A 163 10.62 -19.97 2.89
C LEU A 163 9.88 -19.40 4.10
N THR A 164 9.17 -20.25 4.82
CA THR A 164 8.26 -19.86 5.90
C THR A 164 8.96 -19.10 7.04
N SER A 165 10.24 -19.35 7.27
CA SER A 165 11.02 -18.61 8.28
C SER A 165 11.22 -17.12 7.99
N LEU A 166 10.83 -16.64 6.80
CA LEU A 166 10.81 -15.21 6.47
C LEU A 166 9.44 -14.56 6.73
N ASN A 167 8.41 -15.37 7.05
CA ASN A 167 7.04 -14.91 7.23
C ASN A 167 6.81 -14.50 8.69
N GLU A 168 7.57 -13.51 9.14
CA GLU A 168 7.49 -12.95 10.49
C GLU A 168 7.01 -11.50 10.43
N VAL A 169 6.35 -11.04 11.49
CA VAL A 169 5.91 -9.65 11.64
C VAL A 169 7.11 -8.70 11.45
N GLY A 170 6.99 -7.76 10.52
CA GLY A 170 8.09 -6.88 10.12
C GLY A 170 9.10 -7.51 9.16
N GLY A 171 8.92 -8.79 8.78
CA GLY A 171 9.74 -9.47 7.78
C GLY A 171 9.33 -9.13 6.34
N ASP A 172 10.22 -9.44 5.40
CA ASP A 172 9.96 -9.31 3.97
C ASP A 172 10.32 -10.61 3.23
N PRO A 173 9.35 -11.47 2.94
CA PRO A 173 9.57 -12.72 2.22
C PRO A 173 10.10 -12.56 0.79
N ALA A 174 10.05 -11.34 0.21
CA ALA A 174 10.67 -11.05 -1.08
C ALA A 174 12.20 -10.94 -0.97
N HIS A 175 12.72 -10.60 0.20
CA HIS A 175 14.15 -10.45 0.48
C HIS A 175 14.73 -11.68 1.17
N PHE A 176 15.45 -12.48 0.39
CA PHE A 176 15.97 -13.78 0.79
C PHE A 176 17.40 -13.67 1.33
N GLY A 177 17.53 -13.41 2.63
CA GLY A 177 18.81 -13.32 3.33
C GLY A 177 19.56 -12.00 3.09
N ARG A 178 20.58 -11.80 3.90
CA ARG A 178 21.52 -10.66 3.81
C ARG A 178 22.93 -11.18 3.62
N SER A 179 23.83 -10.37 3.05
CA SER A 179 25.24 -10.73 3.00
C SER A 179 25.88 -10.62 4.39
N VAL A 180 27.00 -11.33 4.59
CA VAL A 180 27.77 -11.30 5.84
C VAL A 180 28.24 -9.87 6.15
N GLU A 181 28.67 -9.13 5.13
CA GLU A 181 29.10 -7.74 5.25
C GLU A 181 27.95 -6.84 5.74
N HIS A 182 26.74 -7.03 5.18
CA HIS A 182 25.56 -6.28 5.60
C HIS A 182 25.17 -6.61 7.05
N PHE A 183 25.24 -7.88 7.44
CA PHE A 183 25.02 -8.31 8.81
C PHE A 183 25.98 -7.63 9.78
N HIS A 184 27.28 -7.63 9.48
CA HIS A 184 28.28 -6.97 10.33
C HIS A 184 28.13 -5.44 10.36
N ALA A 185 27.72 -4.81 9.23
CA ALA A 185 27.50 -3.36 9.21
C ALA A 185 26.28 -2.94 10.07
N ALA A 186 25.24 -3.78 10.13
CA ALA A 186 24.03 -3.50 10.92
C ALA A 186 24.21 -3.74 12.43
N ASN A 187 25.28 -4.45 12.84
CA ASN A 187 25.55 -4.80 14.24
C ASN A 187 26.78 -4.05 14.82
N ARG A 188 27.23 -3.00 14.19
CA ARG A 188 28.28 -2.07 14.67
C ARG A 188 27.64 -0.81 15.23
#